data_e7f15241f14a45ddd036fa259984b1d6
#
_entry.id   e7f15241f14a45ddd036fa259984b1d6
#
_cell.length_a   1.000
_cell.length_b   1.000
_cell.length_c   1.000
_cell.angle_alpha   90.00
_cell.angle_beta   90.00
_cell.angle_gamma   90.00
#
_symmetry.space_group_name_H-M   'P 1'
#
loop_
_entity.id
_entity.type
_entity.pdbx_description
1 polymer ?
#
loop_
_entity_poly.entity_id
_entity_poly.type
_entity_poly.pdbx_seq_one_letter_code
_entity_poly.pdbx_strand_id
1 'polypeptide(L)'
;KSSAASDVYKRQAFDCEAEHVYAVTLSAELSGSYNSAVLGKNLYLEDHPDAKVYVFNSCSASVGETLIGLKIQELEEKGLSFEEVVEQTEAYILSQDTWFVLENLDTLRKNGRLGTVKALVATALKIKPVMGSTDEGTIIQLDQARGMKKALVKMVNSIEEKKSSDPQERMVGIAHCNCPQRAEMVKEEIIKRLPFKDVILVNTAGVSTM
;
A
#
# COMPACT_ATOMS: atom_id res chain seq x y z
N LYS A 1 -8.63 -8.09 -22.02
CA LYS A 1 -8.63 -9.43 -21.41
C LYS A 1 -9.66 -9.46 -20.31
N SER A 2 -10.49 -10.49 -20.30
CA SER A 2 -11.67 -10.66 -19.47
C SER A 2 -11.35 -10.61 -17.97
N SER A 3 -12.08 -9.80 -17.21
CA SER A 3 -12.13 -9.86 -15.75
C SER A 3 -12.45 -11.27 -15.24
N ALA A 4 -13.31 -12.01 -15.96
CA ALA A 4 -13.70 -13.37 -15.63
C ALA A 4 -12.52 -14.35 -15.44
N ALA A 5 -11.47 -14.27 -16.24
CA ALA A 5 -10.29 -15.13 -16.06
C ALA A 5 -9.52 -14.78 -14.78
N SER A 6 -9.45 -13.48 -14.43
CA SER A 6 -8.85 -13.02 -13.17
C SER A 6 -9.65 -13.51 -11.95
N ASP A 7 -10.98 -13.52 -12.07
CA ASP A 7 -11.88 -13.94 -11.00
C ASP A 7 -11.75 -15.44 -10.71
N VAL A 8 -11.63 -16.27 -11.76
CA VAL A 8 -11.38 -17.72 -11.62
C VAL A 8 -10.04 -18.00 -10.93
N TYR A 9 -8.96 -17.33 -11.32
CA TYR A 9 -7.67 -17.51 -10.63
C TYR A 9 -7.71 -17.11 -9.16
N LYS A 10 -8.43 -16.05 -8.83
CA LYS A 10 -8.56 -15.60 -7.44
C LYS A 10 -9.42 -16.54 -6.62
N ARG A 11 -10.51 -17.08 -7.19
CA ARG A 11 -11.29 -18.14 -6.54
C ARG A 11 -10.40 -19.33 -6.19
N GLN A 12 -9.57 -19.80 -7.10
CA GLN A 12 -8.63 -20.90 -6.86
C GLN A 12 -7.64 -20.61 -5.73
N ALA A 13 -7.24 -19.36 -5.55
CA ALA A 13 -6.35 -18.96 -4.46
C ALA A 13 -6.99 -19.08 -3.07
N PHE A 14 -8.33 -19.14 -2.97
CA PHE A 14 -9.06 -19.37 -1.72
C PHE A 14 -9.29 -20.85 -1.43
N ASP A 15 -9.12 -21.73 -2.42
CA ASP A 15 -9.28 -23.17 -2.28
C ASP A 15 -8.00 -23.78 -1.67
N CYS A 16 -7.88 -23.70 -0.36
CA CYS A 16 -6.77 -24.20 0.43
C CYS A 16 -7.27 -24.82 1.74
N GLU A 17 -6.42 -25.60 2.41
CA GLU A 17 -6.75 -26.26 3.68
C GLU A 17 -6.64 -25.33 4.91
N ALA A 18 -6.43 -24.02 4.71
CA ALA A 18 -6.33 -23.08 5.80
C ALA A 18 -7.71 -22.80 6.43
N GLU A 19 -7.73 -22.67 7.74
CA GLU A 19 -8.94 -22.34 8.50
C GLU A 19 -9.41 -20.90 8.24
N HIS A 20 -8.45 -19.96 8.16
CA HIS A 20 -8.68 -18.56 7.83
C HIS A 20 -7.92 -18.17 6.56
N VAL A 21 -8.56 -17.46 5.65
CA VAL A 21 -7.94 -16.96 4.42
C VAL A 21 -8.16 -15.46 4.28
N TYR A 22 -7.07 -14.73 4.13
CA TYR A 22 -7.08 -13.30 3.97
C TYR A 22 -6.39 -12.90 2.66
N ALA A 23 -7.09 -12.14 1.83
CA ALA A 23 -6.54 -11.57 0.61
C ALA A 23 -6.37 -10.06 0.79
N VAL A 24 -5.14 -9.57 0.67
CA VAL A 24 -4.85 -8.13 0.65
C VAL A 24 -4.63 -7.71 -0.80
N THR A 25 -5.32 -6.68 -1.24
CA THR A 25 -5.23 -6.20 -2.62
C THR A 25 -4.75 -4.76 -2.69
N LEU A 26 -4.15 -4.38 -3.80
CA LEU A 26 -3.91 -2.99 -4.18
C LEU A 26 -5.20 -2.17 -4.02
N SER A 27 -5.06 -0.88 -3.67
CA SER A 27 -6.18 0.05 -3.56
C SER A 27 -7.20 -0.12 -4.69
N ALA A 28 -8.48 -0.18 -4.34
CA ALA A 28 -9.59 -0.28 -5.28
C ALA A 28 -9.68 0.94 -6.23
N GLU A 29 -9.17 2.10 -5.80
CA GLU A 29 -9.09 3.32 -6.61
C GLU A 29 -8.00 3.23 -7.69
N LEU A 30 -7.01 2.35 -7.51
CA LEU A 30 -5.90 2.19 -8.45
C LEU A 30 -6.06 0.99 -9.36
N SER A 31 -6.79 -0.05 -8.91
CA SER A 31 -6.88 -1.32 -9.64
C SER A 31 -8.21 -2.02 -9.41
N GLY A 32 -8.74 -2.69 -10.44
CA GLY A 32 -9.87 -3.60 -10.31
C GLY A 32 -9.57 -4.90 -9.54
N SER A 33 -8.36 -5.06 -8.99
CA SER A 33 -7.95 -6.30 -8.30
C SER A 33 -8.80 -6.59 -7.05
N TYR A 34 -9.21 -5.55 -6.30
CA TYR A 34 -10.11 -5.69 -5.18
C TYR A 34 -11.46 -6.28 -5.60
N ASN A 35 -12.11 -5.66 -6.59
CA ASN A 35 -13.42 -6.13 -7.08
C ASN A 35 -13.35 -7.57 -7.61
N SER A 36 -12.26 -7.91 -8.32
CA SER A 36 -12.05 -9.28 -8.80
C SER A 36 -11.82 -10.27 -7.65
N ALA A 37 -11.12 -9.88 -6.58
CA ALA A 37 -10.94 -10.73 -5.41
C ALA A 37 -12.26 -10.94 -4.64
N VAL A 38 -13.05 -9.88 -4.48
CA VAL A 38 -14.38 -9.95 -3.85
C VAL A 38 -15.30 -10.86 -4.65
N LEU A 39 -15.34 -10.75 -5.98
CA LEU A 39 -16.11 -11.65 -6.83
C LEU A 39 -15.62 -13.10 -6.71
N GLY A 40 -14.30 -13.33 -6.73
CA GLY A 40 -13.73 -14.65 -6.53
C GLY A 40 -14.09 -15.25 -5.17
N LYS A 41 -14.05 -14.44 -4.10
CA LYS A 41 -14.52 -14.85 -2.77
C LYS A 41 -15.99 -15.26 -2.80
N ASN A 42 -16.87 -14.46 -3.37
CA ASN A 42 -18.30 -14.73 -3.39
C ASN A 42 -18.60 -16.04 -4.14
N LEU A 43 -17.98 -16.27 -5.29
CA LEU A 43 -18.09 -17.51 -6.05
C LEU A 43 -17.58 -18.74 -5.26
N TYR A 44 -16.51 -18.56 -4.47
CA TYR A 44 -16.01 -19.64 -3.61
C TYR A 44 -16.99 -19.98 -2.48
N LEU A 45 -17.58 -18.96 -1.86
CA LEU A 45 -18.54 -19.13 -0.77
C LEU A 45 -19.89 -19.73 -1.21
N GLU A 46 -20.24 -19.71 -2.51
CA GLU A 46 -21.42 -20.43 -3.01
C GLU A 46 -21.31 -21.94 -2.78
N ASP A 47 -20.10 -22.48 -2.93
CA ASP A 47 -19.83 -23.92 -2.73
C ASP A 47 -19.34 -24.23 -1.29
N HIS A 48 -18.84 -23.21 -0.55
CA HIS A 48 -18.21 -23.33 0.77
C HIS A 48 -18.75 -22.27 1.74
N PRO A 49 -20.04 -22.32 2.13
CA PRO A 49 -20.69 -21.22 2.87
C PRO A 49 -20.10 -20.96 4.26
N ASP A 50 -19.48 -21.96 4.87
CA ASP A 50 -18.87 -21.84 6.21
C ASP A 50 -17.39 -21.41 6.18
N ALA A 51 -16.80 -21.23 5.00
CA ALA A 51 -15.39 -20.87 4.87
C ALA A 51 -15.12 -19.45 5.38
N LYS A 52 -14.07 -19.30 6.16
CA LYS A 52 -13.60 -18.01 6.70
C LYS A 52 -12.66 -17.33 5.70
N VAL A 53 -13.21 -16.53 4.80
CA VAL A 53 -12.48 -15.83 3.74
C VAL A 53 -12.78 -14.34 3.78
N TYR A 54 -11.76 -13.49 3.84
CA TYR A 54 -11.91 -12.04 3.76
C TYR A 54 -10.99 -11.39 2.73
N VAL A 55 -11.46 -10.31 2.12
CA VAL A 55 -10.69 -9.52 1.14
C VAL A 55 -10.56 -8.09 1.64
N PHE A 56 -9.34 -7.66 1.90
CA PHE A 56 -9.02 -6.30 2.31
C PHE A 56 -8.74 -5.40 1.10
N ASN A 57 -9.37 -4.24 1.07
CA ASN A 57 -8.91 -3.12 0.26
C ASN A 57 -7.79 -2.40 1.01
N SER A 58 -6.56 -2.49 0.55
CA SER A 58 -5.44 -1.87 1.27
C SER A 58 -5.49 -0.34 1.35
N CYS A 59 -6.28 0.32 0.52
CA CYS A 59 -6.22 1.77 0.28
C CYS A 59 -4.78 2.28 0.02
N SER A 60 -3.88 1.38 -0.34
CA SER A 60 -2.45 1.61 -0.50
C SER A 60 -1.88 0.81 -1.67
N ALA A 61 -0.56 0.70 -1.72
CA ALA A 61 0.18 -0.06 -2.72
C ALA A 61 1.53 -0.54 -2.16
N SER A 62 2.12 -1.56 -2.81
CA SER A 62 3.49 -1.99 -2.55
C SER A 62 3.70 -2.44 -1.10
N VAL A 63 4.67 -1.85 -0.39
CA VAL A 63 4.96 -2.19 1.01
C VAL A 63 3.78 -1.97 1.97
N GLY A 64 2.83 -1.11 1.62
CA GLY A 64 1.60 -0.93 2.40
C GLY A 64 0.78 -2.23 2.51
N GLU A 65 0.66 -2.98 1.41
CA GLU A 65 0.04 -4.31 1.43
C GLU A 65 0.82 -5.31 2.30
N THR A 66 2.17 -5.22 2.28
CA THR A 66 3.03 -6.05 3.14
C THR A 66 2.80 -5.76 4.63
N LEU A 67 2.70 -4.47 5.00
CA LEU A 67 2.44 -4.10 6.40
C LEU A 67 1.09 -4.61 6.90
N ILE A 68 0.06 -4.60 6.04
CA ILE A 68 -1.24 -5.18 6.35
C ILE A 68 -1.12 -6.70 6.56
N GLY A 69 -0.40 -7.40 5.68
CA GLY A 69 -0.13 -8.84 5.85
C GLY A 69 0.58 -9.16 7.15
N LEU A 70 1.60 -8.38 7.54
CA LEU A 70 2.28 -8.53 8.83
C LEU A 70 1.36 -8.25 10.02
N LYS A 71 0.44 -7.30 9.88
CA LYS A 71 -0.56 -7.02 10.91
C LYS A 71 -1.54 -8.18 11.09
N ILE A 72 -2.02 -8.76 10.00
CA ILE A 72 -2.87 -9.96 10.04
C ILE A 72 -2.14 -11.10 10.75
N GLN A 73 -0.89 -11.36 10.36
CA GLN A 73 -0.06 -12.39 11.00
C GLN A 73 0.08 -12.13 12.52
N GLU A 74 0.38 -10.91 12.93
CA GLU A 74 0.49 -10.54 14.36
C GLU A 74 -0.81 -10.85 15.13
N LEU A 75 -1.97 -10.57 14.52
CA LEU A 75 -3.28 -10.79 15.15
C LEU A 75 -3.64 -12.29 15.24
N GLU A 76 -3.37 -13.04 14.19
CA GLU A 76 -3.52 -14.51 14.19
C GLU A 76 -2.61 -15.19 15.22
N GLU A 77 -1.36 -14.78 15.32
CA GLU A 77 -0.39 -15.30 16.31
C GLU A 77 -0.81 -15.00 17.75
N LYS A 78 -1.64 -13.97 17.98
CA LYS A 78 -2.27 -13.70 19.28
C LYS A 78 -3.47 -14.58 19.57
N GLY A 79 -3.92 -15.38 18.62
CA GLY A 79 -5.07 -16.29 18.75
C GLY A 79 -6.43 -15.58 18.75
N LEU A 80 -6.54 -14.43 18.06
CA LEU A 80 -7.80 -13.73 17.90
C LEU A 80 -8.74 -14.53 16.97
N SER A 81 -10.05 -14.34 17.14
CA SER A 81 -11.03 -14.88 16.20
C SER A 81 -10.92 -14.22 14.82
N PHE A 82 -11.42 -14.90 13.78
CA PHE A 82 -11.44 -14.37 12.42
C PHE A 82 -12.07 -12.98 12.34
N GLU A 83 -13.20 -12.80 13.02
CA GLU A 83 -13.94 -11.54 13.06
C GLU A 83 -13.12 -10.42 13.72
N GLU A 84 -12.41 -10.71 14.81
CA GLU A 84 -11.54 -9.75 15.49
C GLU A 84 -10.31 -9.39 14.65
N VAL A 85 -9.73 -10.37 13.94
CA VAL A 85 -8.62 -10.12 13.00
C VAL A 85 -9.09 -9.19 11.88
N VAL A 86 -10.27 -9.44 11.31
CA VAL A 86 -10.84 -8.56 10.26
C VAL A 86 -11.05 -7.15 10.78
N GLU A 87 -11.74 -6.98 11.92
CA GLU A 87 -12.05 -5.67 12.50
C GLU A 87 -10.78 -4.86 12.80
N GLN A 88 -9.79 -5.48 13.47
CA GLN A 88 -8.55 -4.80 13.83
C GLN A 88 -7.67 -4.49 12.61
N THR A 89 -7.72 -5.32 11.57
CA THR A 89 -7.00 -5.07 10.32
C THR A 89 -7.63 -3.93 9.54
N GLU A 90 -8.96 -3.83 9.46
CA GLU A 90 -9.64 -2.69 8.85
C GLU A 90 -9.31 -1.38 9.59
N ALA A 91 -9.32 -1.39 10.91
CA ALA A 91 -8.90 -0.23 11.72
C ALA A 91 -7.43 0.15 11.46
N TYR A 92 -6.55 -0.84 11.28
CA TYR A 92 -5.16 -0.61 10.92
C TYR A 92 -5.02 0.03 9.53
N ILE A 93 -5.76 -0.46 8.52
CA ILE A 93 -5.78 0.10 7.16
C ILE A 93 -6.18 1.57 7.18
N LEU A 94 -7.25 1.93 7.90
CA LEU A 94 -7.71 3.32 8.05
C LEU A 94 -6.67 4.22 8.75
N SER A 95 -5.77 3.65 9.51
CA SER A 95 -4.70 4.38 10.19
C SER A 95 -3.42 4.49 9.37
N GLN A 96 -3.33 3.79 8.21
CA GLN A 96 -2.13 3.71 7.39
C GLN A 96 -2.05 4.89 6.41
N ASP A 97 -0.89 5.49 6.35
CA ASP A 97 -0.59 6.57 5.41
C ASP A 97 0.44 6.15 4.37
N THR A 98 0.33 6.70 3.18
CA THR A 98 1.25 6.41 2.06
C THR A 98 1.89 7.68 1.54
N TRP A 99 3.23 7.66 1.38
CA TRP A 99 4.02 8.72 0.73
C TRP A 99 4.97 8.12 -0.29
N PHE A 100 5.19 8.81 -1.38
CA PHE A 100 6.17 8.39 -2.36
C PHE A 100 6.71 9.52 -3.23
N VAL A 101 7.92 9.32 -3.77
CA VAL A 101 8.53 10.17 -4.79
C VAL A 101 9.04 9.28 -5.92
N LEU A 102 8.68 9.58 -7.15
CA LEU A 102 9.09 8.84 -8.34
C LEU A 102 10.09 9.63 -9.18
N GLU A 103 11.00 8.90 -9.85
CA GLU A 103 11.91 9.52 -10.83
C GLU A 103 11.13 10.17 -11.96
N ASN A 104 10.08 9.50 -12.40
CA ASN A 104 9.21 10.02 -13.43
C ASN A 104 7.77 9.49 -13.19
N LEU A 105 6.78 10.28 -13.58
CA LEU A 105 5.36 9.94 -13.43
C LEU A 105 4.73 9.42 -14.74
N ASP A 106 5.52 9.18 -15.77
CA ASP A 106 5.01 8.83 -17.10
C ASP A 106 4.19 7.52 -17.08
N THR A 107 4.63 6.54 -16.30
CA THR A 107 3.90 5.27 -16.17
C THR A 107 2.51 5.49 -15.55
N LEU A 108 2.42 6.21 -14.43
CA LEU A 108 1.14 6.53 -13.79
C LEU A 108 0.24 7.36 -14.71
N ARG A 109 0.83 8.31 -15.45
CA ARG A 109 0.11 9.13 -16.42
C ARG A 109 -0.47 8.30 -17.57
N LYS A 110 0.37 7.45 -18.18
CA LYS A 110 -0.04 6.58 -19.30
C LYS A 110 -1.12 5.58 -18.89
N ASN A 111 -1.07 5.12 -17.66
CA ASN A 111 -2.06 4.20 -17.09
C ASN A 111 -3.30 4.91 -16.53
N GLY A 112 -3.38 6.23 -16.60
CA GLY A 112 -4.53 6.99 -16.12
C GLY A 112 -4.71 7.04 -14.61
N ARG A 113 -3.66 6.72 -13.81
CA ARG A 113 -3.69 6.67 -12.33
C ARG A 113 -3.25 7.98 -11.67
N LEU A 114 -2.96 9.03 -12.43
CA LEU A 114 -2.65 10.35 -11.89
C LEU A 114 -3.87 11.22 -11.57
N GLY A 115 -5.09 10.78 -11.88
CA GLY A 115 -6.33 11.49 -11.55
C GLY A 115 -6.27 13.00 -11.82
N THR A 116 -6.57 13.79 -10.81
CA THR A 116 -6.57 15.28 -10.83
C THR A 116 -5.17 15.91 -10.85
N VAL A 117 -4.10 15.14 -10.68
CA VAL A 117 -2.69 15.63 -10.68
C VAL A 117 -2.22 16.07 -12.08
N LYS A 118 -3.09 16.03 -13.07
CA LYS A 118 -2.80 16.33 -14.50
C LYS A 118 -2.12 17.67 -14.76
N ALA A 119 -2.32 18.67 -13.91
CA ALA A 119 -1.87 20.04 -14.17
C ALA A 119 -0.38 20.29 -13.87
N LEU A 120 0.29 19.47 -13.09
CA LEU A 120 1.61 19.77 -12.52
C LEU A 120 2.80 19.12 -13.23
N VAL A 121 2.56 18.07 -13.99
CA VAL A 121 3.64 17.24 -14.58
C VAL A 121 4.25 17.87 -15.86
N ALA A 122 3.66 18.93 -16.39
CA ALA A 122 3.93 19.36 -17.76
C ALA A 122 5.11 20.34 -17.95
N THR A 123 5.66 20.97 -16.92
CA THR A 123 6.36 22.25 -17.24
C THR A 123 7.75 22.49 -16.66
N ALA A 124 8.34 21.66 -15.81
CA ALA A 124 9.67 21.95 -15.30
C ALA A 124 10.59 20.74 -15.24
N LEU A 125 11.59 20.72 -16.12
CA LEU A 125 12.74 19.82 -16.04
C LEU A 125 13.34 19.87 -14.63
N LYS A 126 13.32 18.75 -13.87
CA LYS A 126 13.86 18.56 -12.51
C LYS A 126 12.89 18.81 -11.34
N ILE A 127 11.62 19.16 -11.55
CA ILE A 127 10.66 19.15 -10.44
C ILE A 127 10.25 17.69 -10.15
N LYS A 128 10.32 17.33 -8.89
CA LYS A 128 9.89 16.01 -8.36
C LYS A 128 8.72 16.25 -7.40
N PRO A 129 7.53 15.80 -7.73
CA PRO A 129 6.40 15.89 -6.80
C PRO A 129 6.58 14.91 -5.64
N VAL A 130 6.17 15.33 -4.47
CA VAL A 130 5.95 14.48 -3.30
C VAL A 130 4.48 14.08 -3.33
N MET A 131 4.25 12.79 -3.42
CA MET A 131 2.94 12.19 -3.58
C MET A 131 2.51 11.49 -2.30
N GLY A 132 1.23 11.30 -2.15
CA GLY A 132 0.61 10.52 -1.09
C GLY A 132 -0.70 9.92 -1.54
N SER A 133 -1.46 9.36 -0.61
CA SER A 133 -2.82 8.90 -0.85
C SER A 133 -3.83 9.63 0.03
N THR A 134 -5.11 9.65 -0.42
CA THR A 134 -6.25 9.92 0.45
C THR A 134 -6.55 8.68 1.31
N ASP A 135 -7.46 8.81 2.27
CA ASP A 135 -7.90 7.70 3.11
C ASP A 135 -8.59 6.60 2.26
N GLU A 136 -9.18 6.96 1.12
CA GLU A 136 -9.77 6.01 0.17
C GLU A 136 -8.73 5.33 -0.73
N GLY A 137 -7.47 5.77 -0.69
CA GLY A 137 -6.39 5.19 -1.49
C GLY A 137 -6.23 5.80 -2.88
N THR A 138 -6.76 7.02 -3.13
CA THR A 138 -6.52 7.78 -4.36
C THR A 138 -5.19 8.53 -4.28
N ILE A 139 -4.43 8.56 -5.38
CA ILE A 139 -3.16 9.29 -5.44
C ILE A 139 -3.39 10.79 -5.47
N ILE A 140 -2.70 11.51 -4.56
CA ILE A 140 -2.70 12.97 -4.49
C ILE A 140 -1.27 13.52 -4.47
N GLN A 141 -1.12 14.78 -4.86
CA GLN A 141 0.14 15.50 -4.67
C GLN A 141 0.09 16.27 -3.36
N LEU A 142 1.09 16.08 -2.52
CA LEU A 142 1.23 16.75 -1.23
C LEU A 142 2.15 17.98 -1.33
N ASP A 143 3.29 17.85 -2.02
CA ASP A 143 4.29 18.90 -2.18
C ASP A 143 5.11 18.69 -3.46
N GLN A 144 6.13 19.51 -3.67
CA GLN A 144 7.10 19.33 -4.76
C GLN A 144 8.45 19.95 -4.42
N ALA A 145 9.52 19.46 -5.05
CA ALA A 145 10.85 20.04 -4.89
C ALA A 145 11.68 19.95 -6.17
N ARG A 146 12.69 20.76 -6.27
CA ARG A 146 13.66 20.69 -7.36
C ARG A 146 14.74 19.66 -7.05
N GLY A 147 14.66 18.53 -7.73
CA GLY A 147 15.57 17.38 -7.58
C GLY A 147 15.15 16.38 -6.50
N MET A 148 15.59 15.13 -6.67
CA MET A 148 15.17 13.98 -5.85
C MET A 148 15.52 14.16 -4.37
N LYS A 149 16.75 14.56 -4.04
CA LYS A 149 17.18 14.70 -2.64
C LYS A 149 16.28 15.64 -1.84
N LYS A 150 15.92 16.79 -2.42
CA LYS A 150 15.03 17.77 -1.76
C LYS A 150 13.60 17.24 -1.65
N ALA A 151 13.12 16.50 -2.65
CA ALA A 151 11.80 15.88 -2.61
C ALA A 151 11.70 14.84 -1.51
N LEU A 152 12.70 13.98 -1.34
CA LEU A 152 12.75 13.00 -0.25
C LEU A 152 12.79 13.66 1.12
N VAL A 153 13.54 14.74 1.31
CA VAL A 153 13.52 15.50 2.57
C VAL A 153 12.14 16.09 2.86
N LYS A 154 11.47 16.67 1.86
CA LYS A 154 10.10 17.17 2.00
C LYS A 154 9.10 16.05 2.32
N MET A 155 9.26 14.88 1.72
CA MET A 155 8.46 13.71 2.05
C MET A 155 8.60 13.34 3.54
N VAL A 156 9.81 13.28 4.07
CA VAL A 156 10.04 13.01 5.50
C VAL A 156 9.45 14.12 6.39
N ASN A 157 9.53 15.39 5.97
CA ASN A 157 8.87 16.48 6.69
C ASN A 157 7.34 16.28 6.74
N SER A 158 6.72 15.89 5.62
CA SER A 158 5.28 15.61 5.58
C SER A 158 4.88 14.44 6.48
N ILE A 159 5.73 13.42 6.60
CA ILE A 159 5.51 12.31 7.55
C ILE A 159 5.55 12.83 9.00
N GLU A 160 6.52 13.68 9.32
CA GLU A 160 6.67 14.27 10.65
C GLU A 160 5.52 15.21 11.01
N GLU A 161 5.02 15.99 10.04
CA GLU A 161 3.92 16.93 10.22
C GLU A 161 2.57 16.24 10.43
N LYS A 162 2.34 15.10 9.78
CA LYS A 162 1.06 14.38 9.85
C LYS A 162 0.83 13.64 11.17
N LYS A 163 1.63 13.83 12.21
CA LYS A 163 1.54 13.24 13.56
C LYS A 163 0.20 12.58 13.89
N SER A 164 -0.10 11.48 13.24
CA SER A 164 -1.20 10.62 13.67
C SER A 164 -0.65 9.64 14.69
N SER A 165 -1.29 9.45 15.82
CA SER A 165 -1.07 8.44 16.87
C SER A 165 0.41 8.06 17.17
N ASP A 166 0.70 7.54 18.33
CA ASP A 166 2.04 7.26 18.85
C ASP A 166 2.93 6.51 17.84
N PRO A 167 3.99 7.13 17.32
CA PRO A 167 4.91 6.49 16.38
C PRO A 167 5.57 5.23 16.96
N GLN A 168 5.69 5.13 18.28
CA GLN A 168 6.34 4.00 18.97
C GLN A 168 5.57 2.69 18.79
N GLU A 169 4.30 2.75 18.49
CA GLU A 169 3.48 1.56 18.19
C GLU A 169 3.40 1.23 16.70
N ARG A 170 3.98 2.06 15.84
CA ARG A 170 3.86 1.95 14.39
C ARG A 170 5.13 1.47 13.72
N MET A 171 4.93 0.75 12.62
CA MET A 171 6.00 0.34 11.71
C MET A 171 6.02 1.24 10.48
N VAL A 172 7.21 1.45 9.91
CA VAL A 172 7.39 2.11 8.61
C VAL A 172 7.92 1.09 7.60
N GLY A 173 7.21 0.96 6.49
CA GLY A 173 7.70 0.21 5.34
C GLY A 173 8.25 1.17 4.28
N ILE A 174 9.48 0.96 3.84
CA ILE A 174 10.11 1.72 2.76
C ILE A 174 10.36 0.78 1.59
N ALA A 175 9.64 0.96 0.49
CA ALA A 175 9.88 0.25 -0.75
C ALA A 175 10.75 1.08 -1.70
N HIS A 176 11.69 0.43 -2.37
CA HIS A 176 12.51 1.08 -3.39
C HIS A 176 12.71 0.17 -4.62
N CYS A 177 12.82 0.79 -5.79
CA CYS A 177 13.17 0.10 -7.02
C CYS A 177 14.65 0.36 -7.33
N ASN A 178 15.50 -0.62 -7.05
CA ASN A 178 16.94 -0.61 -7.36
C ASN A 178 17.68 0.68 -6.93
N CYS A 179 17.30 1.28 -5.81
CA CYS A 179 17.95 2.48 -5.26
C CYS A 179 18.17 2.40 -3.74
N PRO A 180 18.91 1.39 -3.25
CA PRO A 180 19.07 1.12 -1.82
C PRO A 180 19.69 2.30 -1.05
N GLN A 181 20.63 3.04 -1.65
CA GLN A 181 21.27 4.17 -0.99
C GLN A 181 20.27 5.30 -0.66
N ARG A 182 19.28 5.54 -1.54
CA ARG A 182 18.22 6.52 -1.27
C ARG A 182 17.26 6.02 -0.20
N ALA A 183 16.94 4.74 -0.23
CA ALA A 183 16.05 4.13 0.77
C ALA A 183 16.70 4.18 2.16
N GLU A 184 17.99 3.85 2.27
CA GLU A 184 18.73 3.93 3.53
C GLU A 184 18.81 5.37 4.04
N MET A 185 19.09 6.35 3.18
CA MET A 185 19.07 7.75 3.56
C MET A 185 17.70 8.20 4.10
N VAL A 186 16.59 7.74 3.50
CA VAL A 186 15.24 8.05 3.98
C VAL A 186 14.99 7.36 5.32
N LYS A 187 15.39 6.11 5.48
CA LYS A 187 15.30 5.38 6.75
C LYS A 187 16.06 6.08 7.87
N GLU A 188 17.31 6.45 7.63
CA GLU A 188 18.12 7.19 8.62
C GLU A 188 17.47 8.51 9.04
N GLU A 189 16.94 9.27 8.08
CA GLU A 189 16.25 10.53 8.38
C GLU A 189 14.94 10.33 9.16
N ILE A 190 14.19 9.27 8.88
CA ILE A 190 12.96 8.92 9.62
C ILE A 190 13.31 8.54 11.06
N ILE A 191 14.23 7.59 11.24
CA ILE A 191 14.64 7.09 12.58
C ILE A 191 15.20 8.21 13.45
N LYS A 192 15.93 9.14 12.84
CA LYS A 192 16.50 10.30 13.55
C LYS A 192 15.43 11.25 14.11
N ARG A 193 14.26 11.33 13.49
CA ARG A 193 13.22 12.31 13.82
C ARG A 193 12.04 11.71 14.57
N LEU A 194 11.72 10.46 14.31
CA LEU A 194 10.51 9.81 14.80
C LEU A 194 10.84 8.42 15.38
N PRO A 195 10.41 8.14 16.62
CA PRO A 195 10.70 6.89 17.31
C PRO A 195 9.73 5.77 16.87
N PHE A 196 9.72 5.40 15.59
CA PHE A 196 8.91 4.28 15.13
C PHE A 196 9.34 2.95 15.76
N LYS A 197 8.39 2.04 15.96
CA LYS A 197 8.62 0.70 16.51
C LYS A 197 9.63 -0.09 15.67
N ASP A 198 9.49 -0.02 14.35
CA ASP A 198 10.40 -0.68 13.40
C ASP A 198 10.36 0.00 12.04
N VAL A 199 11.43 -0.16 11.25
CA VAL A 199 11.54 0.36 9.89
C VAL A 199 12.08 -0.73 8.97
N ILE A 200 11.21 -1.26 8.12
CA ILE A 200 11.58 -2.29 7.14
C ILE A 200 11.89 -1.69 5.78
N LEU A 201 12.91 -2.23 5.11
CA LEU A 201 13.29 -1.87 3.74
C LEU A 201 12.98 -3.05 2.80
N VAL A 202 12.29 -2.77 1.71
CA VAL A 202 11.93 -3.76 0.70
C VAL A 202 12.40 -3.29 -0.68
N ASN A 203 13.19 -4.14 -1.35
CA ASN A 203 13.50 -3.94 -2.76
C ASN A 203 12.35 -4.52 -3.61
N THR A 204 11.67 -3.65 -4.36
CA THR A 204 10.60 -4.09 -5.25
C THR A 204 11.16 -4.86 -6.43
N ALA A 205 10.57 -6.02 -6.76
CA ALA A 205 10.91 -6.78 -7.96
C ALA A 205 10.07 -6.34 -9.17
N GLY A 206 10.35 -6.88 -10.35
CA GLY A 206 9.87 -6.43 -11.65
C GLY A 206 8.38 -6.11 -11.81
N VAL A 207 7.47 -6.79 -11.09
CA VAL A 207 6.02 -6.55 -11.21
C VAL A 207 5.60 -5.22 -10.56
N SER A 208 6.26 -4.79 -9.50
CA SER A 208 5.96 -3.53 -8.80
C SER A 208 6.68 -2.32 -9.38
N THR A 209 7.42 -2.48 -10.45
CA THR A 209 8.15 -1.41 -11.16
C THR A 209 7.44 -0.91 -12.42
N MET A 210 6.29 -1.46 -12.73
CA MET A 210 5.49 -1.10 -13.91
C MET A 210 4.66 0.16 -13.71
#